data_83ba92ab3448a735f05b84bdcc5240e7
#
_entry.id   83ba92ab3448a735f05b84bdcc5240e7
#
_cell.length_a   1.000
_cell.length_b   1.000
_cell.length_c   1.000
_cell.angle_alpha   90.00
_cell.angle_beta   90.00
_cell.angle_gamma   90.00
#
_symmetry.space_group_name_H-M   'P 1'
#
loop_
_entity.id
_entity.type
_entity.pdbx_description
1 polymer ?
#
loop_
_entity_poly.entity_id
_entity_poly.type
_entity_poly.pdbx_seq_one_letter_code
_entity_poly.pdbx_strand_id
1 'polypeptide(L)'
;MAAFGDHPPLPDSLESLLADETASTVFLKADCPPRVKAGHISQLRLEEVEGEVWDKPTLESLAEDLASVVEQNDARSDCFIEIEREGCRIMQIGDLRVTCAWPPFSEAWEITVVRPVAHLKISDYELNDELIRRLSDHHRGVFVVGKPGSGKTTFAQAIAAHLDESVGAMVKTMEAPRDLQVPQRVTQYAPLEGDLEKTAEVIFLVRPDFVIFDEVRRARDFEIFGDVRLAGVGLLGVTHANSALEAIQRLVGKVELGLISQVLDTVINIEKGKVSEVLELKMVVRAPTGMESDLSRPVIEIKRFPSGELTHEMFAFGSEIAVVPVSGGSGEGGSPAWRLAAEELKREASRLTGISVLHAKFLTDSSADIFVDDSAVGSMVGPGGDAIRQLEKDMGKIKLNVKSVTELPRALRKKVEKASWGAGDLDDWRSRSGRQWEHTGKKRKGGRKGKRGRR
;
A
#
# COMPACT_ATOMS: atom_id res chain seq x y z
N MET A 1 25.88 22.44 0.66
CA MET A 1 25.09 22.05 -0.53
C MET A 1 26.00 21.17 -1.35
N ALA A 2 25.79 19.85 -1.33
CA ALA A 2 26.43 18.97 -2.30
C ALA A 2 25.84 19.31 -3.67
N ALA A 3 26.67 19.57 -4.64
CA ALA A 3 26.23 19.80 -6.02
C ALA A 3 25.70 18.47 -6.60
N PHE A 4 24.80 18.53 -7.56
CA PHE A 4 24.43 17.36 -8.37
C PHE A 4 25.71 16.70 -8.92
N GLY A 5 25.87 15.39 -8.73
CA GLY A 5 27.06 14.67 -9.15
C GLY A 5 28.21 14.69 -8.14
N ASP A 6 27.93 14.83 -6.84
CA ASP A 6 28.97 14.75 -5.79
C ASP A 6 29.28 13.29 -5.44
N HIS A 7 29.94 12.61 -6.35
CA HIS A 7 30.51 11.29 -6.12
C HIS A 7 32.04 11.31 -6.35
N PRO A 8 32.78 10.40 -5.71
CA PRO A 8 34.18 10.19 -6.06
C PRO A 8 34.35 9.83 -7.54
N PRO A 9 35.55 10.05 -8.12
CA PRO A 9 35.82 9.62 -9.48
C PRO A 9 35.50 8.15 -9.69
N LEU A 10 34.74 7.84 -10.74
CA LEU A 10 34.37 6.49 -11.15
C LEU A 10 35.24 6.00 -12.29
N PRO A 11 35.22 4.72 -12.64
CA PRO A 11 35.82 4.20 -13.85
C PRO A 11 35.28 4.94 -15.09
N ASP A 12 36.16 5.34 -16.02
CA ASP A 12 35.85 6.19 -17.20
C ASP A 12 34.67 5.62 -18.03
N SER A 13 34.55 4.31 -18.11
CA SER A 13 33.47 3.61 -18.82
C SER A 13 32.12 3.91 -18.22
N LEU A 14 32.01 4.00 -16.90
CA LEU A 14 30.77 4.32 -16.20
C LEU A 14 30.49 5.82 -16.21
N GLU A 15 31.53 6.64 -16.01
CA GLU A 15 31.44 8.12 -16.12
C GLU A 15 30.84 8.56 -17.46
N SER A 16 31.25 7.91 -18.56
CA SER A 16 30.73 8.20 -19.91
C SER A 16 29.23 7.93 -20.04
N LEU A 17 28.70 6.88 -19.40
CA LEU A 17 27.27 6.54 -19.40
C LEU A 17 26.43 7.47 -18.51
N LEU A 18 27.05 8.09 -17.52
CA LEU A 18 26.46 9.05 -16.60
C LEU A 18 26.67 10.51 -17.02
N ALA A 19 27.35 10.77 -18.13
CA ALA A 19 27.66 12.12 -18.62
C ALA A 19 26.41 12.96 -18.92
N ASP A 20 25.31 12.33 -19.31
CA ASP A 20 23.99 13.00 -19.40
C ASP A 20 23.43 13.23 -17.99
N GLU A 21 23.28 14.51 -17.60
CA GLU A 21 22.67 14.89 -16.32
C GLU A 21 21.25 14.37 -16.12
N THR A 22 20.53 14.04 -17.18
CA THR A 22 19.18 13.47 -17.13
C THR A 22 19.17 11.95 -16.98
N ALA A 23 20.36 11.29 -17.08
CA ALA A 23 20.48 9.85 -16.86
C ALA A 23 20.20 9.51 -15.41
N SER A 24 19.13 8.77 -15.18
CA SER A 24 18.67 8.36 -13.84
C SER A 24 19.07 6.95 -13.47
N THR A 25 19.27 6.08 -14.45
CA THR A 25 19.65 4.68 -14.19
C THR A 25 20.44 4.13 -15.36
N VAL A 26 21.55 3.50 -15.05
CA VAL A 26 22.38 2.74 -16.00
C VAL A 26 22.19 1.26 -15.69
N PHE A 27 21.94 0.47 -16.73
CA PHE A 27 21.80 -0.99 -16.64
C PHE A 27 22.87 -1.65 -17.50
N LEU A 28 23.74 -2.43 -16.86
CA LEU A 28 24.79 -3.21 -17.47
C LEU A 28 24.52 -4.67 -17.19
N LYS A 29 24.40 -5.49 -18.22
CA LYS A 29 24.21 -6.94 -18.10
C LYS A 29 25.22 -7.64 -18.99
N ALA A 30 25.79 -8.75 -18.52
CA ALA A 30 26.75 -9.52 -19.28
C ALA A 30 26.15 -9.94 -20.64
N ASP A 31 26.98 -9.79 -21.67
CA ASP A 31 26.66 -10.12 -23.06
C ASP A 31 25.47 -9.35 -23.65
N CYS A 32 25.13 -8.18 -23.07
CA CYS A 32 24.09 -7.29 -23.54
C CYS A 32 24.62 -5.85 -23.72
N PRO A 33 24.05 -5.06 -24.65
CA PRO A 33 24.36 -3.64 -24.74
C PRO A 33 23.94 -2.88 -23.47
N PRO A 34 24.71 -1.88 -23.03
CA PRO A 34 24.30 -0.99 -21.95
C PRO A 34 22.97 -0.29 -22.26
N ARG A 35 22.15 -0.11 -21.24
CA ARG A 35 20.91 0.66 -21.35
C ARG A 35 20.88 1.77 -20.32
N VAL A 36 20.43 2.93 -20.73
CA VAL A 36 20.34 4.12 -19.88
C VAL A 36 18.89 4.59 -19.86
N LYS A 37 18.40 4.84 -18.66
CA LYS A 37 17.12 5.49 -18.45
C LYS A 37 17.37 6.95 -18.19
N ALA A 38 16.97 7.81 -19.14
CA ALA A 38 17.21 9.24 -19.10
C ALA A 38 15.92 10.04 -19.34
N GLY A 39 15.93 11.32 -18.96
CA GLY A 39 14.83 12.25 -19.15
C GLY A 39 14.29 12.85 -17.85
N HIS A 40 13.31 13.75 -17.96
CA HIS A 40 12.65 14.31 -16.79
C HIS A 40 11.67 13.33 -16.14
N ILE A 41 11.41 13.47 -14.84
CA ILE A 41 10.59 12.57 -14.01
C ILE A 41 9.23 12.17 -14.66
N SER A 42 8.64 13.05 -15.47
CA SER A 42 7.37 12.79 -16.15
C SER A 42 7.50 12.04 -17.49
N GLN A 43 8.72 11.92 -18.06
CA GLN A 43 8.99 11.39 -19.40
C GLN A 43 10.33 10.65 -19.47
N LEU A 44 10.55 9.72 -18.55
CA LEU A 44 11.73 8.85 -18.59
C LEU A 44 11.66 7.90 -19.79
N ARG A 45 12.74 7.81 -20.57
CA ARG A 45 12.91 6.88 -21.67
C ARG A 45 14.04 5.92 -21.36
N LEU A 46 13.88 4.66 -21.72
CA LEU A 46 14.93 3.67 -21.70
C LEU A 46 15.55 3.60 -23.09
N GLU A 47 16.83 3.93 -23.20
CA GLU A 47 17.56 3.93 -24.43
C GLU A 47 18.70 2.91 -24.36
N GLU A 48 18.93 2.20 -25.47
CA GLU A 48 20.08 1.33 -25.61
C GLU A 48 21.25 2.14 -26.13
N VAL A 49 22.40 2.03 -25.48
CA VAL A 49 23.60 2.76 -25.86
C VAL A 49 24.34 1.95 -26.93
N GLU A 50 24.47 2.49 -28.12
CA GLU A 50 25.30 1.89 -29.18
C GLU A 50 26.76 1.85 -28.72
N GLY A 51 27.33 0.69 -28.63
CA GLY A 51 28.71 0.52 -28.16
C GLY A 51 29.09 -0.94 -27.93
N GLU A 52 30.18 -1.12 -27.20
CA GLU A 52 30.70 -2.44 -26.85
C GLU A 52 29.76 -3.20 -25.91
N VAL A 53 29.49 -4.44 -26.23
CA VAL A 53 28.82 -5.38 -25.32
C VAL A 53 29.81 -5.80 -24.25
N TRP A 54 29.44 -5.64 -22.99
CA TRP A 54 30.32 -5.95 -21.88
C TRP A 54 30.17 -7.42 -21.48
N ASP A 55 31.30 -8.10 -21.42
CA ASP A 55 31.34 -9.51 -21.01
C ASP A 55 31.39 -9.65 -19.48
N LYS A 56 31.27 -10.89 -19.00
CA LYS A 56 31.34 -11.20 -17.58
C LYS A 56 32.64 -10.71 -16.93
N PRO A 57 33.85 -10.95 -17.45
CA PRO A 57 35.10 -10.46 -16.84
C PRO A 57 35.14 -8.93 -16.69
N THR A 58 34.62 -8.20 -17.65
CA THR A 58 34.55 -6.75 -17.62
C THR A 58 33.64 -6.26 -16.48
N LEU A 59 32.48 -6.88 -16.29
CA LEU A 59 31.56 -6.52 -15.20
C LEU A 59 32.10 -6.95 -13.83
N GLU A 60 32.80 -8.09 -13.72
CA GLU A 60 33.51 -8.50 -12.50
C GLU A 60 34.55 -7.46 -12.11
N SER A 61 35.40 -7.04 -13.06
CA SER A 61 36.41 -6.01 -12.82
C SER A 61 35.80 -4.68 -12.40
N LEU A 62 34.74 -4.25 -13.10
CA LEU A 62 34.03 -3.01 -12.74
C LEU A 62 33.43 -3.06 -11.33
N ALA A 63 32.86 -4.20 -10.92
CA ALA A 63 32.30 -4.35 -9.57
C ALA A 63 33.38 -4.27 -8.48
N GLU A 64 34.59 -4.78 -8.76
CA GLU A 64 35.74 -4.68 -7.88
C GLU A 64 36.34 -3.27 -7.83
N ASP A 65 36.41 -2.59 -8.97
CA ASP A 65 36.84 -1.19 -9.05
C ASP A 65 35.89 -0.28 -8.24
N LEU A 66 34.56 -0.48 -8.37
CA LEU A 66 33.56 0.25 -7.59
C LEU A 66 33.63 -0.03 -6.09
N ALA A 67 33.89 -1.26 -5.69
CA ALA A 67 34.14 -1.58 -4.28
C ALA A 67 35.42 -0.88 -3.76
N SER A 68 36.45 -0.83 -4.58
CA SER A 68 37.72 -0.12 -4.25
C SER A 68 37.47 1.40 -4.12
N VAL A 69 36.61 1.98 -4.93
CA VAL A 69 36.19 3.40 -4.78
C VAL A 69 35.56 3.62 -3.40
N VAL A 70 34.70 2.73 -2.94
CA VAL A 70 34.08 2.82 -1.60
C VAL A 70 35.15 2.72 -0.51
N GLU A 71 36.05 1.75 -0.59
CA GLU A 71 37.11 1.54 0.41
C GLU A 71 38.06 2.73 0.49
N GLN A 72 38.42 3.35 -0.65
CA GLN A 72 39.30 4.52 -0.71
C GLN A 72 38.63 5.79 -0.19
N ASN A 73 37.33 5.81 -0.07
CA ASN A 73 36.51 6.95 0.37
C ASN A 73 35.74 6.66 1.66
N ASP A 74 36.24 5.78 2.52
CA ASP A 74 35.63 5.36 3.79
C ASP A 74 35.42 6.52 4.80
N ALA A 75 36.15 7.62 4.64
CA ALA A 75 35.98 8.83 5.42
C ALA A 75 34.73 9.63 5.03
N ARG A 76 34.13 9.36 3.88
CA ARG A 76 32.87 9.98 3.43
C ARG A 76 31.69 9.21 3.99
N SER A 77 30.76 9.90 4.62
CA SER A 77 29.53 9.31 5.17
C SER A 77 28.56 8.79 4.09
N ASP A 78 28.74 9.21 2.83
CA ASP A 78 27.96 8.83 1.65
C ASP A 78 28.67 7.79 0.77
N CYS A 79 29.73 7.16 1.25
CA CYS A 79 30.43 6.08 0.55
C CYS A 79 30.53 4.86 1.47
N PHE A 80 29.70 3.83 1.23
CA PHE A 80 29.68 2.62 2.06
C PHE A 80 29.04 1.43 1.33
N ILE A 81 29.35 0.22 1.80
CA ILE A 81 28.64 -1.00 1.39
C ILE A 81 27.40 -1.15 2.27
N GLU A 82 26.22 -1.08 1.67
CA GLU A 82 24.95 -1.23 2.39
C GLU A 82 24.57 -2.70 2.60
N ILE A 83 24.76 -3.52 1.57
CA ILE A 83 24.46 -4.95 1.60
C ILE A 83 25.61 -5.72 0.94
N GLU A 84 26.13 -6.71 1.64
CA GLU A 84 27.06 -7.70 1.12
C GLU A 84 26.50 -9.08 1.38
N ARG A 85 26.14 -9.81 0.32
CA ARG A 85 25.60 -11.17 0.39
C ARG A 85 26.11 -12.01 -0.77
N GLU A 86 26.05 -13.32 -0.64
CA GLU A 86 26.36 -14.22 -1.73
C GLU A 86 25.50 -13.89 -2.97
N GLY A 87 26.16 -13.51 -4.05
CA GLY A 87 25.53 -13.15 -5.31
C GLY A 87 25.00 -11.71 -5.42
N CYS A 88 25.15 -10.87 -4.38
CA CYS A 88 24.65 -9.50 -4.43
C CYS A 88 25.46 -8.55 -3.53
N ARG A 89 25.86 -7.40 -4.11
CA ARG A 89 26.45 -6.28 -3.37
C ARG A 89 25.70 -5.00 -3.71
N ILE A 90 25.30 -4.24 -2.69
CA ILE A 90 24.71 -2.91 -2.85
C ILE A 90 25.62 -1.90 -2.16
N MET A 91 26.00 -0.86 -2.90
CA MET A 91 26.90 0.19 -2.46
C MET A 91 26.26 1.56 -2.66
N GLN A 92 26.58 2.48 -1.76
CA GLN A 92 26.38 3.91 -1.95
C GLN A 92 27.72 4.55 -2.28
N ILE A 93 27.80 5.33 -3.36
CA ILE A 93 29.00 6.04 -3.82
C ILE A 93 28.60 7.49 -4.10
N GLY A 94 28.75 8.36 -3.08
CA GLY A 94 28.20 9.71 -3.15
C GLY A 94 26.69 9.68 -3.31
N ASP A 95 26.17 10.31 -4.36
CA ASP A 95 24.74 10.31 -4.71
C ASP A 95 24.27 9.05 -5.48
N LEU A 96 25.20 8.17 -5.87
CA LEU A 96 24.90 7.00 -6.68
C LEU A 96 24.64 5.76 -5.81
N ARG A 97 23.57 5.03 -6.13
CA ARG A 97 23.37 3.65 -5.64
C ARG A 97 23.79 2.67 -6.71
N VAL A 98 24.70 1.79 -6.36
CA VAL A 98 25.21 0.73 -7.21
C VAL A 98 24.75 -0.62 -6.69
N THR A 99 24.09 -1.40 -7.53
CA THR A 99 23.71 -2.79 -7.23
C THR A 99 24.45 -3.71 -8.18
N CYS A 100 25.29 -4.59 -7.63
CA CYS A 100 25.94 -5.67 -8.37
C CYS A 100 25.24 -6.98 -8.02
N ALA A 101 24.86 -7.74 -9.03
CA ALA A 101 24.22 -9.04 -8.90
C ALA A 101 24.94 -10.07 -9.77
N TRP A 102 25.15 -11.28 -9.20
CA TRP A 102 25.81 -12.39 -9.91
C TRP A 102 25.29 -13.76 -9.46
N PRO A 103 25.57 -14.86 -10.20
CA PRO A 103 25.14 -16.19 -9.79
C PRO A 103 25.67 -16.61 -8.41
N PRO A 104 24.86 -17.31 -7.57
CA PRO A 104 23.58 -17.93 -7.92
C PRO A 104 22.35 -17.02 -7.74
N PHE A 105 22.51 -15.79 -7.25
CA PHE A 105 21.38 -14.89 -7.02
C PHE A 105 20.71 -14.44 -8.33
N SER A 106 21.49 -14.12 -9.37
CA SER A 106 21.00 -13.83 -10.72
C SER A 106 21.51 -14.87 -11.71
N GLU A 107 20.90 -14.98 -12.89
CA GLU A 107 21.34 -15.89 -13.94
C GLU A 107 22.62 -15.43 -14.65
N ALA A 108 22.93 -14.14 -14.59
CA ALA A 108 24.10 -13.52 -15.19
C ALA A 108 24.61 -12.37 -14.33
N TRP A 109 25.80 -11.87 -14.61
CA TRP A 109 26.31 -10.64 -14.04
C TRP A 109 25.49 -9.43 -14.50
N GLU A 110 25.11 -8.61 -13.54
CA GLU A 110 24.40 -7.34 -13.77
C GLU A 110 24.93 -6.27 -12.81
N ILE A 111 25.11 -5.06 -13.32
CA ILE A 111 25.35 -3.88 -12.51
C ILE A 111 24.30 -2.83 -12.85
N THR A 112 23.58 -2.38 -11.85
CA THR A 112 22.62 -1.29 -11.99
C THR A 112 23.11 -0.11 -11.16
N VAL A 113 23.24 1.06 -11.80
CA VAL A 113 23.60 2.32 -11.15
C VAL A 113 22.40 3.25 -11.21
N VAL A 114 21.95 3.69 -10.05
CA VAL A 114 20.83 4.63 -9.92
C VAL A 114 21.34 5.97 -9.40
N ARG A 115 21.01 7.04 -10.11
CA ARG A 115 21.27 8.41 -9.72
C ARG A 115 19.95 9.14 -9.43
N PRO A 116 19.82 9.88 -8.33
CA PRO A 116 18.66 10.75 -8.11
C PRO A 116 18.55 11.82 -9.20
N VAL A 117 17.35 11.96 -9.77
CA VAL A 117 17.14 12.91 -10.90
C VAL A 117 16.84 14.34 -10.44
N ALA A 118 16.50 14.54 -9.17
CA ALA A 118 16.16 15.87 -8.67
C ALA A 118 16.31 15.97 -7.13
N HIS A 119 16.97 17.02 -6.67
CA HIS A 119 16.88 17.51 -5.30
C HIS A 119 15.82 18.62 -5.25
N LEU A 120 14.56 18.22 -5.05
CA LEU A 120 13.46 19.15 -4.89
C LEU A 120 13.41 19.66 -3.44
N LYS A 121 13.17 20.96 -3.29
CA LYS A 121 12.86 21.57 -1.99
C LYS A 121 11.37 21.55 -1.76
N ILE A 122 10.95 21.70 -0.51
CA ILE A 122 9.54 21.75 -0.16
C ILE A 122 8.81 22.90 -0.90
N SER A 123 9.50 23.99 -1.20
CA SER A 123 8.98 25.12 -1.99
C SER A 123 8.60 24.76 -3.42
N ASP A 124 9.20 23.71 -3.99
CA ASP A 124 8.97 23.30 -5.38
C ASP A 124 7.67 22.49 -5.55
N TYR A 125 7.05 22.10 -4.43
CA TYR A 125 5.80 21.32 -4.40
C TYR A 125 4.53 22.17 -4.36
N GLU A 126 4.64 23.50 -4.39
CA GLU A 126 3.49 24.42 -4.37
C GLU A 126 2.49 24.15 -3.23
N LEU A 127 3.01 23.76 -2.04
CA LEU A 127 2.18 23.45 -0.87
C LEU A 127 1.62 24.73 -0.27
N ASN A 128 0.41 24.65 0.30
CA ASN A 128 -0.12 25.76 1.10
C ASN A 128 0.56 25.84 2.48
N ASP A 129 0.59 27.04 3.07
CA ASP A 129 1.23 27.29 4.37
C ASP A 129 0.64 26.46 5.51
N GLU A 130 -0.63 26.09 5.41
CA GLU A 130 -1.30 25.27 6.42
C GLU A 130 -0.79 23.84 6.42
N LEU A 131 -0.54 23.26 5.22
CA LEU A 131 0.07 21.94 5.08
C LEU A 131 1.53 21.96 5.54
N ILE A 132 2.29 23.00 5.19
CA ILE A 132 3.69 23.14 5.65
C ILE A 132 3.74 23.21 7.19
N ARG A 133 2.89 24.02 7.83
CA ARG A 133 2.80 24.08 9.29
C ARG A 133 2.41 22.73 9.88
N ARG A 134 1.49 22.00 9.24
CA ARG A 134 1.05 20.68 9.67
C ARG A 134 2.19 19.66 9.62
N LEU A 135 3.00 19.68 8.56
CA LEU A 135 4.17 18.82 8.39
C LEU A 135 5.32 19.15 9.35
N SER A 136 5.37 20.38 9.85
CA SER A 136 6.37 20.84 10.83
C SER A 136 5.97 20.58 12.29
N ASP A 137 4.78 20.02 12.53
CA ASP A 137 4.28 19.69 13.88
C ASP A 137 4.71 18.26 14.24
N HIS A 138 5.60 18.14 15.23
CA HIS A 138 6.14 16.85 15.72
C HIS A 138 5.11 15.94 16.41
N HIS A 139 3.90 16.43 16.62
CA HIS A 139 2.79 15.62 17.14
C HIS A 139 2.01 14.91 16.04
N ARG A 140 2.48 14.91 14.81
CA ARG A 140 1.78 14.35 13.65
C ARG A 140 2.33 13.00 13.19
N GLY A 141 1.41 12.16 12.73
CA GLY A 141 1.71 10.96 11.96
C GLY A 141 1.27 11.15 10.51
N VAL A 142 2.20 11.07 9.59
CA VAL A 142 1.98 11.37 8.18
C VAL A 142 2.33 10.16 7.32
N PHE A 143 1.48 9.79 6.37
CA PHE A 143 1.85 8.89 5.27
C PHE A 143 2.01 9.66 3.97
N VAL A 144 3.12 9.42 3.29
CA VAL A 144 3.35 9.78 1.89
C VAL A 144 3.12 8.54 1.05
N VAL A 145 2.12 8.60 0.18
CA VAL A 145 1.65 7.45 -0.57
C VAL A 145 1.68 7.69 -2.07
N GLY A 146 1.65 6.64 -2.85
CA GLY A 146 1.61 6.70 -4.31
C GLY A 146 2.23 5.47 -4.95
N LYS A 147 2.11 5.35 -6.26
CA LYS A 147 2.65 4.24 -7.05
C LYS A 147 4.19 4.25 -7.04
N PRO A 148 4.85 3.13 -7.33
CA PRO A 148 6.29 3.11 -7.57
C PRO A 148 6.70 4.18 -8.62
N GLY A 149 7.77 4.92 -8.33
CA GLY A 149 8.26 5.98 -9.22
C GLY A 149 7.42 7.27 -9.26
N SER A 150 6.46 7.45 -8.34
CA SER A 150 5.65 8.68 -8.28
C SER A 150 6.35 9.89 -7.66
N GLY A 151 7.55 9.74 -7.07
CA GLY A 151 8.29 10.82 -6.41
C GLY A 151 8.09 10.90 -4.88
N LYS A 152 7.59 9.84 -4.23
CA LYS A 152 7.38 9.81 -2.76
C LYS A 152 8.67 10.00 -1.97
N THR A 153 9.70 9.26 -2.31
CA THR A 153 11.03 9.33 -1.67
C THR A 153 11.62 10.73 -1.82
N THR A 154 11.53 11.33 -3.03
CA THR A 154 11.97 12.70 -3.27
C THR A 154 11.19 13.72 -2.42
N PHE A 155 9.89 13.51 -2.25
CA PHE A 155 9.07 14.36 -1.38
C PHE A 155 9.45 14.20 0.10
N ALA A 156 9.70 12.95 0.56
CA ALA A 156 10.16 12.69 1.92
C ALA A 156 11.53 13.32 2.20
N GLN A 157 12.46 13.29 1.23
CA GLN A 157 13.75 13.99 1.29
C GLN A 157 13.57 15.50 1.44
N ALA A 158 12.69 16.11 0.64
CA ALA A 158 12.39 17.53 0.73
C ALA A 158 11.81 17.94 2.09
N ILE A 159 10.97 17.09 2.69
CA ILE A 159 10.46 17.30 4.04
C ILE A 159 11.57 17.14 5.08
N ALA A 160 12.41 16.10 4.98
CA ALA A 160 13.53 15.90 5.90
C ALA A 160 14.47 17.11 5.92
N ALA A 161 14.83 17.64 4.73
CA ALA A 161 15.64 18.84 4.62
C ALA A 161 14.94 20.07 5.21
N HIS A 162 13.65 20.24 4.98
CA HIS A 162 12.87 21.34 5.56
C HIS A 162 12.83 21.27 7.09
N LEU A 163 12.61 20.10 7.66
CA LEU A 163 12.55 19.90 9.12
C LEU A 163 13.91 20.18 9.78
N ASP A 164 15.01 19.74 9.15
CA ASP A 164 16.36 20.01 9.66
C ASP A 164 16.78 21.47 9.48
N GLU A 165 16.64 22.03 8.27
CA GLU A 165 17.19 23.34 7.92
C GLU A 165 16.30 24.52 8.35
N SER A 166 14.97 24.39 8.19
CA SER A 166 14.03 25.50 8.39
C SER A 166 13.37 25.45 9.76
N VAL A 167 13.02 24.26 10.26
CA VAL A 167 12.42 24.06 11.58
C VAL A 167 13.50 23.93 12.65
N GLY A 168 14.69 23.44 12.31
CA GLY A 168 15.79 23.19 13.25
C GLY A 168 15.56 21.99 14.16
N ALA A 169 14.77 21.02 13.67
CA ALA A 169 14.41 19.82 14.41
C ALA A 169 15.48 18.72 14.30
N MET A 170 15.56 17.87 15.32
CA MET A 170 16.38 16.66 15.27
C MET A 170 15.66 15.59 14.43
N VAL A 171 16.12 15.39 13.21
CA VAL A 171 15.55 14.43 12.28
C VAL A 171 16.42 13.18 12.21
N LYS A 172 15.81 12.02 12.19
CA LYS A 172 16.43 10.71 11.90
C LYS A 172 15.65 10.00 10.81
N THR A 173 16.28 8.99 10.18
CA THR A 173 15.57 8.14 9.24
C THR A 173 15.64 6.68 9.68
N MET A 174 14.68 5.88 9.23
CA MET A 174 14.67 4.42 9.26
C MET A 174 14.45 3.92 7.85
N GLU A 175 15.41 3.22 7.29
CA GLU A 175 15.44 2.88 5.86
C GLU A 175 15.92 1.45 5.63
N ALA A 176 15.37 0.81 4.63
CA ALA A 176 15.78 -0.54 4.24
C ALA A 176 15.70 -0.74 2.70
N PRO A 177 16.75 -0.44 1.94
CA PRO A 177 18.08 0.11 2.28
C PRO A 177 18.10 1.63 2.48
N ARG A 178 19.21 2.19 2.99
CA ARG A 178 19.39 3.65 3.12
C ARG A 178 19.59 4.26 1.74
N ASP A 179 18.66 5.10 1.30
CA ASP A 179 18.72 5.77 -0.01
C ASP A 179 18.18 7.19 -0.04
N LEU A 180 17.71 7.68 1.10
CA LEU A 180 17.31 9.07 1.21
C LEU A 180 18.52 9.99 1.08
N GLN A 181 18.42 10.97 0.20
CA GLN A 181 19.40 12.05 0.11
C GLN A 181 19.00 13.14 1.11
N VAL A 182 19.60 13.13 2.28
CA VAL A 182 19.25 14.02 3.39
C VAL A 182 20.46 14.85 3.82
N PRO A 183 20.27 16.01 4.50
CA PRO A 183 21.37 16.79 5.05
C PRO A 183 22.27 15.96 5.96
N GLN A 184 23.58 16.23 5.94
CA GLN A 184 24.60 15.49 6.70
C GLN A 184 24.30 15.40 8.21
N ARG A 185 23.52 16.32 8.76
CA ARG A 185 23.13 16.31 10.18
C ARG A 185 22.04 15.27 10.49
N VAL A 186 21.33 14.79 9.48
CA VAL A 186 20.30 13.76 9.62
C VAL A 186 20.97 12.39 9.65
N THR A 187 20.87 11.69 10.77
CA THR A 187 21.40 10.33 10.87
C THR A 187 20.45 9.34 10.24
N GLN A 188 20.96 8.53 9.32
CA GLN A 188 20.22 7.48 8.63
C GLN A 188 20.47 6.13 9.30
N TYR A 189 19.41 5.47 9.76
CA TYR A 189 19.49 4.15 10.39
C TYR A 189 19.02 3.06 9.44
N ALA A 190 19.88 2.07 9.19
CA ALA A 190 19.51 0.80 8.59
C ALA A 190 18.88 -0.15 9.63
N PRO A 191 18.27 -1.27 9.19
CA PRO A 191 17.80 -2.29 10.12
C PRO A 191 18.93 -2.84 10.99
N LEU A 192 18.87 -2.60 12.30
CA LEU A 192 19.86 -3.12 13.26
C LEU A 192 19.77 -4.65 13.29
N GLU A 193 20.87 -5.32 12.96
CA GLU A 193 20.91 -6.78 12.81
C GLU A 193 19.87 -7.33 11.81
N GLY A 194 19.48 -6.52 10.82
CA GLY A 194 18.48 -6.88 9.81
C GLY A 194 17.02 -6.72 10.27
N ASP A 195 16.78 -6.09 11.44
CA ASP A 195 15.47 -5.91 12.06
C ASP A 195 15.17 -4.43 12.33
N LEU A 196 14.09 -3.91 11.74
CA LEU A 196 13.62 -2.53 11.96
C LEU A 196 13.02 -2.33 13.37
N GLU A 197 12.54 -3.37 14.01
CA GLU A 197 12.04 -3.28 15.40
C GLU A 197 13.18 -2.92 16.36
N LYS A 198 14.35 -3.56 16.21
CA LYS A 198 15.55 -3.22 16.97
C LYS A 198 16.03 -1.80 16.68
N THR A 199 15.86 -1.34 15.44
CA THR A 199 16.15 0.06 15.09
C THR A 199 15.18 1.02 15.80
N ALA A 200 13.90 0.68 15.91
CA ALA A 200 12.91 1.48 16.65
C ALA A 200 13.25 1.58 18.15
N GLU A 201 13.78 0.50 18.76
CA GLU A 201 14.27 0.56 20.15
C GLU A 201 15.38 1.62 20.31
N VAL A 202 16.29 1.75 19.35
CA VAL A 202 17.30 2.81 19.34
C VAL A 202 16.66 4.19 19.20
N ILE A 203 15.67 4.34 18.33
CA ILE A 203 14.92 5.60 18.14
C ILE A 203 14.30 6.06 19.48
N PHE A 204 13.71 5.17 20.25
CA PHE A 204 13.14 5.51 21.58
C PHE A 204 14.18 6.05 22.56
N LEU A 205 15.42 5.58 22.47
CA LEU A 205 16.53 6.04 23.32
C LEU A 205 17.12 7.37 22.85
N VAL A 206 17.20 7.58 21.54
CA VAL A 206 17.77 8.80 20.92
C VAL A 206 16.80 9.97 21.02
N ARG A 207 15.48 9.72 21.05
CA ARG A 207 14.40 10.71 21.19
C ARG A 207 14.48 11.85 20.16
N PRO A 208 14.46 11.56 18.86
CA PRO A 208 14.41 12.60 17.84
C PRO A 208 13.05 13.32 17.84
N ASP A 209 13.00 14.54 17.31
CA ASP A 209 11.75 15.25 17.09
C ASP A 209 10.95 14.61 15.96
N PHE A 210 11.64 14.18 14.89
CA PHE A 210 11.02 13.54 13.73
C PHE A 210 11.79 12.32 13.26
N VAL A 211 11.04 11.34 12.75
CA VAL A 211 11.57 10.19 12.02
C VAL A 211 10.92 10.10 10.64
N ILE A 212 11.76 9.91 9.62
CA ILE A 212 11.30 9.53 8.29
C ILE A 212 11.47 8.01 8.18
N PHE A 213 10.36 7.28 8.08
CA PHE A 213 10.36 5.83 7.91
C PHE A 213 10.11 5.53 6.44
N ASP A 214 11.19 5.33 5.68
CA ASP A 214 11.06 5.01 4.27
C ASP A 214 10.68 3.54 4.08
N GLU A 215 9.73 3.33 3.19
CA GLU A 215 9.24 2.01 2.78
C GLU A 215 8.51 1.15 3.85
N VAL A 216 7.47 1.70 4.45
CA VAL A 216 6.51 0.95 5.27
C VAL A 216 5.73 -0.03 4.37
N ARG A 217 6.10 -1.32 4.39
CA ARG A 217 5.57 -2.33 3.43
C ARG A 217 4.85 -3.49 4.09
N ARG A 218 5.45 -4.07 5.15
CA ARG A 218 4.99 -5.29 5.81
C ARG A 218 4.04 -4.96 6.95
N ALA A 219 3.23 -5.92 7.37
CA ALA A 219 2.35 -5.76 8.52
C ALA A 219 3.10 -5.24 9.76
N ARG A 220 4.29 -5.81 10.02
CA ARG A 220 5.13 -5.41 11.15
C ARG A 220 5.63 -3.96 11.05
N ASP A 221 5.91 -3.45 9.85
CA ASP A 221 6.34 -2.06 9.66
C ASP A 221 5.24 -1.08 10.08
N PHE A 222 3.96 -1.41 9.83
CA PHE A 222 2.82 -0.59 10.29
C PHE A 222 2.64 -0.64 11.81
N GLU A 223 2.95 -1.76 12.46
CA GLU A 223 2.96 -1.87 13.91
C GLU A 223 4.09 -1.01 14.50
N ILE A 224 5.33 -1.13 13.97
CA ILE A 224 6.48 -0.30 14.36
C ILE A 224 6.17 1.19 14.16
N PHE A 225 5.55 1.56 13.03
CA PHE A 225 5.11 2.93 12.77
C PHE A 225 4.16 3.42 13.87
N GLY A 226 3.21 2.59 14.29
CA GLY A 226 2.30 2.89 15.39
C GLY A 226 3.03 3.10 16.71
N ASP A 227 3.94 2.20 17.07
CA ASP A 227 4.69 2.22 18.33
C ASP A 227 5.58 3.47 18.43
N VAL A 228 6.34 3.79 17.37
CA VAL A 228 7.20 4.99 17.32
C VAL A 228 6.35 6.25 17.42
N ARG A 229 5.21 6.30 16.74
CA ARG A 229 4.33 7.46 16.79
C ARG A 229 3.69 7.64 18.17
N LEU A 230 3.24 6.56 18.82
CA LEU A 230 2.64 6.59 20.17
C LEU A 230 3.66 6.94 21.25
N ALA A 231 4.96 6.73 20.99
CA ALA A 231 6.04 7.21 21.86
C ALA A 231 6.22 8.75 21.81
N GLY A 232 5.48 9.46 20.95
CA GLY A 232 5.49 10.92 20.88
C GLY A 232 6.38 11.52 19.79
N VAL A 233 7.02 10.70 18.98
CA VAL A 233 7.89 11.15 17.87
C VAL A 233 7.04 11.58 16.67
N GLY A 234 7.34 12.72 16.04
CA GLY A 234 6.77 13.10 14.75
C GLY A 234 7.21 12.10 13.69
N LEU A 235 6.26 11.50 12.97
CA LEU A 235 6.59 10.36 12.11
C LEU A 235 6.01 10.53 10.71
N LEU A 236 6.89 10.46 9.71
CA LEU A 236 6.52 10.42 8.30
C LEU A 236 6.88 9.05 7.75
N GLY A 237 5.87 8.29 7.32
CA GLY A 237 6.06 7.00 6.66
C GLY A 237 5.84 7.10 5.17
N VAL A 238 6.69 6.46 4.38
CA VAL A 238 6.52 6.31 2.94
C VAL A 238 5.98 4.91 2.65
N THR A 239 4.86 4.82 1.95
CA THR A 239 4.27 3.53 1.59
C THR A 239 3.76 3.50 0.15
N HIS A 240 3.80 2.33 -0.45
CA HIS A 240 3.23 2.10 -1.77
C HIS A 240 1.74 1.83 -1.65
N ALA A 241 0.91 2.69 -2.21
CA ALA A 241 -0.54 2.50 -2.33
C ALA A 241 -1.05 3.15 -3.61
N ASN A 242 -2.18 2.69 -4.13
CA ASN A 242 -2.79 3.28 -5.33
C ASN A 242 -3.62 4.53 -5.01
N SER A 243 -4.00 4.71 -3.75
CA SER A 243 -4.74 5.86 -3.24
C SER A 243 -4.44 6.11 -1.76
N ALA A 244 -4.72 7.32 -1.31
CA ALA A 244 -4.61 7.67 0.11
C ALA A 244 -5.51 6.78 1.00
N LEU A 245 -6.72 6.46 0.52
CA LEU A 245 -7.65 5.60 1.25
C LEU A 245 -7.11 4.16 1.43
N GLU A 246 -6.48 3.59 0.39
CA GLU A 246 -5.86 2.26 0.48
C GLU A 246 -4.78 2.21 1.57
N ALA A 247 -3.96 3.24 1.70
CA ALA A 247 -2.94 3.32 2.74
C ALA A 247 -3.56 3.36 4.15
N ILE A 248 -4.67 4.09 4.32
CA ILE A 248 -5.42 4.12 5.58
C ILE A 248 -5.96 2.73 5.92
N GLN A 249 -6.53 2.04 4.94
CA GLN A 249 -7.08 0.70 5.12
C GLN A 249 -6.02 -0.34 5.54
N ARG A 250 -4.75 -0.14 5.19
CA ARG A 250 -3.64 -1.02 5.63
C ARG A 250 -3.35 -0.96 7.12
N LEU A 251 -3.70 0.14 7.79
CA LEU A 251 -3.62 0.26 9.26
C LEU A 251 -4.74 -0.50 9.97
N VAL A 252 -5.85 -0.76 9.28
CA VAL A 252 -6.97 -1.50 9.84
C VAL A 252 -6.52 -2.91 10.25
N GLY A 253 -6.79 -3.27 11.49
CA GLY A 253 -6.37 -4.55 12.06
C GLY A 253 -4.89 -4.64 12.46
N LYS A 254 -4.11 -3.54 12.31
CA LYS A 254 -2.73 -3.42 12.82
C LYS A 254 -2.64 -2.45 14.00
N VAL A 255 -3.51 -1.46 13.99
CA VAL A 255 -3.65 -0.47 15.06
C VAL A 255 -5.12 -0.49 15.50
N GLU A 256 -5.37 -0.40 16.80
CA GLU A 256 -6.74 -0.29 17.32
C GLU A 256 -7.43 0.96 16.75
N LEU A 257 -8.72 0.82 16.43
CA LEU A 257 -9.50 1.91 15.83
C LEU A 257 -9.38 3.23 16.61
N GLY A 258 -9.44 3.16 17.94
CA GLY A 258 -9.34 4.32 18.82
C GLY A 258 -7.99 5.04 18.78
N LEU A 259 -6.94 4.38 18.30
CA LEU A 259 -5.58 4.90 18.19
C LEU A 259 -5.21 5.34 16.77
N ILE A 260 -5.96 4.91 15.76
CA ILE A 260 -5.60 5.17 14.34
C ILE A 260 -5.36 6.67 14.10
N SER A 261 -6.24 7.55 14.57
CA SER A 261 -6.09 9.00 14.36
C SER A 261 -4.98 9.65 15.21
N GLN A 262 -4.45 8.95 16.21
CA GLN A 262 -3.27 9.37 16.96
C GLN A 262 -1.97 8.92 16.29
N VAL A 263 -2.03 7.76 15.61
CA VAL A 263 -0.91 7.19 14.86
C VAL A 263 -0.78 7.84 13.48
N LEU A 264 -1.90 8.03 12.80
CA LEU A 264 -1.95 8.60 11.44
C LEU A 264 -3.06 9.66 11.38
N ASP A 265 -2.69 10.92 11.20
CA ASP A 265 -3.65 12.01 11.06
C ASP A 265 -3.63 12.69 9.69
N THR A 266 -2.62 12.41 8.86
CA THR A 266 -2.46 13.02 7.54
C THR A 266 -1.95 12.01 6.53
N VAL A 267 -2.59 11.95 5.36
CA VAL A 267 -2.14 11.13 4.23
C VAL A 267 -2.00 12.00 2.99
N ILE A 268 -0.82 11.97 2.38
CA ILE A 268 -0.46 12.77 1.21
C ILE A 268 -0.25 11.83 0.03
N ASN A 269 -1.05 11.95 -1.01
CA ASN A 269 -0.89 11.17 -2.23
C ASN A 269 -0.02 11.92 -3.24
N ILE A 270 1.05 11.25 -3.72
CA ILE A 270 1.97 11.80 -4.71
C ILE A 270 1.74 11.10 -6.05
N GLU A 271 1.45 11.92 -7.06
CA GLU A 271 1.33 11.47 -8.45
C GLU A 271 2.19 12.33 -9.37
N LYS A 272 3.05 11.67 -10.15
CA LYS A 272 3.94 12.34 -11.13
C LYS A 272 4.76 13.50 -10.52
N GLY A 273 5.28 13.28 -9.31
CA GLY A 273 6.10 14.26 -8.60
C GLY A 273 5.33 15.42 -7.95
N LYS A 274 4.00 15.38 -7.92
CA LYS A 274 3.17 16.44 -7.32
C LYS A 274 2.24 15.87 -6.26
N VAL A 275 1.86 16.70 -5.28
CA VAL A 275 0.80 16.38 -4.33
C VAL A 275 -0.54 16.42 -5.06
N SER A 276 -1.21 15.27 -5.17
CA SER A 276 -2.49 15.14 -5.86
C SER A 276 -3.69 15.20 -4.92
N GLU A 277 -3.55 14.68 -3.70
CA GLU A 277 -4.59 14.65 -2.69
C GLU A 277 -3.98 14.64 -1.29
N VAL A 278 -4.63 15.33 -0.36
CA VAL A 278 -4.29 15.25 1.07
C VAL A 278 -5.56 14.91 1.85
N LEU A 279 -5.49 13.88 2.67
CA LEU A 279 -6.57 13.47 3.57
C LEU A 279 -6.17 13.71 5.02
N GLU A 280 -7.12 14.18 5.83
CA GLU A 280 -7.01 14.33 7.27
C GLU A 280 -7.89 13.30 7.97
N LEU A 281 -7.37 12.67 9.03
CA LEU A 281 -8.10 11.73 9.87
C LEU A 281 -8.35 12.38 11.24
N LYS A 282 -9.61 12.34 11.69
CA LYS A 282 -9.97 12.85 13.01
C LYS A 282 -10.98 11.93 13.69
N MET A 283 -10.71 11.53 14.92
CA MET A 283 -11.66 10.77 15.71
C MET A 283 -12.71 11.70 16.34
N VAL A 284 -13.96 11.29 16.21
CA VAL A 284 -15.13 11.91 16.85
C VAL A 284 -16.01 10.83 17.47
N VAL A 285 -16.79 11.18 18.47
CA VAL A 285 -17.78 10.26 19.05
C VAL A 285 -19.16 10.73 18.64
N ARG A 286 -19.77 10.02 17.70
CA ARG A 286 -21.11 10.30 17.19
C ARG A 286 -21.69 9.07 16.49
N ALA A 287 -22.95 9.12 16.11
CA ALA A 287 -23.49 8.12 15.18
C ALA A 287 -22.86 8.29 13.78
N PRO A 288 -22.50 7.19 13.08
CA PRO A 288 -22.09 7.26 11.69
C PRO A 288 -23.16 7.90 10.81
N THR A 289 -22.74 8.53 9.70
CA THR A 289 -23.68 9.22 8.79
C THR A 289 -24.73 8.26 8.26
N GLY A 290 -26.02 8.61 8.45
CA GLY A 290 -27.17 7.81 8.06
C GLY A 290 -27.61 6.77 9.09
N MET A 291 -27.03 6.72 10.27
CA MET A 291 -27.51 5.98 11.44
C MET A 291 -28.16 6.92 12.44
N GLU A 292 -29.09 6.41 13.26
CA GLU A 292 -29.75 7.23 14.30
C GLU A 292 -28.82 7.47 15.53
N SER A 293 -29.15 8.49 16.32
CA SER A 293 -28.27 9.04 17.36
C SER A 293 -27.92 8.08 18.50
N ASP A 294 -28.74 7.07 18.75
CA ASP A 294 -28.55 6.13 19.88
C ASP A 294 -27.37 5.15 19.68
N LEU A 295 -26.74 5.13 18.49
CA LEU A 295 -25.57 4.35 18.16
C LEU A 295 -24.27 5.17 18.15
N SER A 296 -24.14 6.13 19.05
CA SER A 296 -22.91 6.91 19.19
C SER A 296 -21.72 5.99 19.50
N ARG A 297 -20.69 6.07 18.68
CA ARG A 297 -19.45 5.28 18.78
C ARG A 297 -18.25 6.10 18.30
N PRO A 298 -17.02 5.66 18.58
CA PRO A 298 -15.86 6.26 17.94
C PRO A 298 -15.95 6.09 16.42
N VAL A 299 -15.89 7.21 15.72
CA VAL A 299 -15.88 7.31 14.25
C VAL A 299 -14.64 8.09 13.85
N ILE A 300 -13.86 7.59 12.93
CA ILE A 300 -12.78 8.34 12.30
C ILE A 300 -13.34 8.98 11.04
N GLU A 301 -13.42 10.28 11.05
CA GLU A 301 -13.73 11.09 9.89
C GLU A 301 -12.50 11.22 9.01
N ILE A 302 -12.64 10.89 7.72
CA ILE A 302 -11.62 11.06 6.69
C ILE A 302 -12.07 12.22 5.82
N LYS A 303 -11.35 13.33 5.93
CA LYS A 303 -11.68 14.60 5.26
C LYS A 303 -10.62 14.97 4.25
N ARG A 304 -11.04 15.62 3.16
CA ARG A 304 -10.11 16.24 2.22
C ARG A 304 -9.53 17.52 2.84
N PHE A 305 -8.23 17.61 2.89
CA PHE A 305 -7.52 18.80 3.38
C PHE A 305 -7.15 19.73 2.20
N PRO A 306 -7.26 21.06 2.31
CA PRO A 306 -7.71 21.83 3.47
C PRO A 306 -9.24 22.10 3.48
N SER A 307 -10.01 21.60 2.51
CA SER A 307 -11.43 21.94 2.35
C SER A 307 -12.30 21.48 3.52
N GLY A 308 -11.86 20.48 4.29
CA GLY A 308 -12.64 19.88 5.38
C GLY A 308 -13.82 19.02 4.89
N GLU A 309 -13.92 18.75 3.57
CA GLU A 309 -14.95 17.92 2.99
C GLU A 309 -14.86 16.49 3.51
N LEU A 310 -15.91 16.00 4.16
CA LEU A 310 -15.99 14.63 4.66
C LEU A 310 -16.16 13.67 3.48
N THR A 311 -15.19 12.80 3.25
CA THR A 311 -15.19 11.85 2.14
C THR A 311 -15.60 10.44 2.57
N HIS A 312 -15.08 10.00 3.72
CA HIS A 312 -15.33 8.66 4.26
C HIS A 312 -15.44 8.71 5.79
N GLU A 313 -16.05 7.66 6.32
CA GLU A 313 -16.07 7.38 7.76
C GLU A 313 -15.54 5.98 8.02
N MET A 314 -14.79 5.83 9.10
CA MET A 314 -14.29 4.54 9.58
C MET A 314 -14.81 4.30 11.00
N PHE A 315 -15.43 3.17 11.24
CA PHE A 315 -15.98 2.80 12.55
C PHE A 315 -16.04 1.29 12.72
N ALA A 316 -16.10 0.84 13.98
CA ALA A 316 -16.30 -0.57 14.28
C ALA A 316 -17.77 -0.96 14.10
N PHE A 317 -18.01 -2.07 13.41
CA PHE A 317 -19.30 -2.71 13.28
C PHE A 317 -19.15 -4.20 13.58
N GLY A 318 -19.65 -4.64 14.72
CA GLY A 318 -19.36 -5.97 15.24
C GLY A 318 -17.86 -6.14 15.49
N SER A 319 -17.29 -7.21 14.97
CA SER A 319 -15.83 -7.50 15.05
C SER A 319 -15.01 -6.85 13.94
N GLU A 320 -15.65 -6.20 12.98
CA GLU A 320 -14.96 -5.65 11.80
C GLU A 320 -14.90 -4.11 11.84
N ILE A 321 -13.91 -3.56 11.15
CA ILE A 321 -13.80 -2.13 10.92
C ILE A 321 -14.30 -1.83 9.51
N ALA A 322 -15.33 -1.00 9.43
CA ALA A 322 -15.93 -0.54 8.20
C ALA A 322 -15.31 0.80 7.77
N VAL A 323 -14.94 0.92 6.50
CA VAL A 323 -14.58 2.18 5.85
C VAL A 323 -15.62 2.48 4.78
N VAL A 324 -16.42 3.52 4.99
CA VAL A 324 -17.63 3.79 4.21
C VAL A 324 -17.55 5.18 3.58
N PRO A 325 -17.81 5.32 2.26
CA PRO A 325 -17.89 6.63 1.65
C PRO A 325 -19.13 7.39 2.15
N VAL A 326 -18.97 8.68 2.45
CA VAL A 326 -20.07 9.56 2.77
C VAL A 326 -20.63 10.13 1.46
N SER A 327 -21.73 9.55 0.98
CA SER A 327 -22.43 10.07 -0.20
C SER A 327 -23.33 11.23 0.22
N GLY A 328 -23.07 12.41 -0.26
CA GLY A 328 -24.02 13.52 -0.21
C GLY A 328 -25.20 13.23 -1.18
N GLY A 329 -26.25 12.59 -0.69
CA GLY A 329 -27.43 12.31 -1.52
C GLY A 329 -28.46 11.45 -0.78
N SER A 330 -29.58 12.05 -0.40
CA SER A 330 -30.82 11.39 -0.01
C SER A 330 -31.41 10.63 -1.21
N GLY A 331 -30.97 9.37 -1.40
CA GLY A 331 -31.59 8.45 -2.38
C GLY A 331 -32.18 7.23 -1.66
N GLU A 332 -33.37 6.80 -2.07
CA GLU A 332 -34.11 5.64 -1.57
C GLU A 332 -33.29 4.34 -1.57
N GLY A 333 -32.57 4.08 -0.50
CA GLY A 333 -31.74 2.85 -0.37
C GLY A 333 -30.67 2.95 0.68
N GLY A 334 -30.96 3.39 1.91
CA GLY A 334 -30.08 3.36 3.07
C GLY A 334 -28.64 3.87 2.85
N SER A 335 -28.04 4.53 3.81
CA SER A 335 -26.63 4.97 3.70
C SER A 335 -25.72 3.76 3.41
N PRO A 336 -24.52 3.95 2.82
CA PRO A 336 -23.55 2.88 2.65
C PRO A 336 -23.27 2.11 3.95
N ALA A 337 -23.31 2.79 5.11
CA ALA A 337 -23.18 2.19 6.42
C ALA A 337 -24.29 1.17 6.72
N TRP A 338 -25.53 1.52 6.41
CA TRP A 338 -26.68 0.61 6.57
C TRP A 338 -26.59 -0.62 5.67
N ARG A 339 -26.10 -0.46 4.45
CA ARG A 339 -25.91 -1.59 3.52
C ARG A 339 -24.83 -2.54 4.03
N LEU A 340 -23.72 -2.01 4.53
CA LEU A 340 -22.65 -2.82 5.10
C LEU A 340 -23.12 -3.54 6.36
N ALA A 341 -23.82 -2.83 7.25
CA ALA A 341 -24.42 -3.39 8.44
C ALA A 341 -25.41 -4.51 8.11
N ALA A 342 -26.20 -4.36 7.06
CA ALA A 342 -27.15 -5.37 6.62
C ALA A 342 -26.46 -6.63 6.05
N GLU A 343 -25.37 -6.48 5.30
CA GLU A 343 -24.59 -7.63 4.80
C GLU A 343 -23.87 -8.37 5.95
N GLU A 344 -23.35 -7.65 6.93
CA GLU A 344 -22.75 -8.26 8.12
C GLU A 344 -23.79 -9.00 8.97
N LEU A 345 -24.94 -8.36 9.23
CA LEU A 345 -26.08 -8.98 9.90
C LEU A 345 -26.49 -10.29 9.22
N LYS A 346 -26.60 -10.27 7.90
CA LYS A 346 -26.93 -11.44 7.08
C LYS A 346 -25.88 -12.56 7.26
N ARG A 347 -24.60 -12.23 7.18
CA ARG A 347 -23.50 -13.20 7.31
C ARG A 347 -23.48 -13.85 8.69
N GLU A 348 -23.56 -13.01 9.72
CA GLU A 348 -23.46 -13.48 11.10
C GLU A 348 -24.69 -14.27 11.54
N ALA A 349 -25.90 -13.80 11.17
CA ALA A 349 -27.12 -14.55 11.43
C ALA A 349 -27.13 -15.92 10.72
N SER A 350 -26.61 -15.99 9.48
CA SER A 350 -26.47 -17.25 8.77
C SER A 350 -25.45 -18.17 9.45
N ARG A 351 -24.34 -17.63 9.94
CA ARG A 351 -23.29 -18.38 10.64
C ARG A 351 -23.78 -18.98 11.95
N LEU A 352 -24.48 -18.17 12.77
CA LEU A 352 -24.93 -18.59 14.10
C LEU A 352 -26.09 -19.60 14.03
N THR A 353 -26.97 -19.47 13.07
CA THR A 353 -28.15 -20.32 12.96
C THR A 353 -27.97 -21.51 12.01
N GLY A 354 -26.99 -21.48 11.13
CA GLY A 354 -26.85 -22.44 10.04
C GLY A 354 -27.93 -22.29 8.96
N ILE A 355 -28.82 -21.28 9.05
CA ILE A 355 -29.89 -20.98 8.09
C ILE A 355 -29.43 -19.86 7.17
N SER A 356 -29.57 -20.04 5.87
CA SER A 356 -29.18 -19.02 4.89
C SER A 356 -30.12 -17.81 4.98
N VAL A 357 -29.62 -16.68 5.47
CA VAL A 357 -30.30 -15.39 5.38
C VAL A 357 -30.06 -14.82 4.00
N LEU A 358 -31.12 -14.62 3.24
CA LEU A 358 -31.05 -14.19 1.82
C LEU A 358 -30.90 -12.68 1.66
N HIS A 359 -31.54 -11.93 2.57
CA HIS A 359 -31.47 -10.46 2.59
C HIS A 359 -31.69 -9.95 4.02
N ALA A 360 -31.08 -8.80 4.33
CA ALA A 360 -31.29 -8.11 5.61
C ALA A 360 -31.51 -6.61 5.36
N LYS A 361 -32.33 -5.97 6.21
CA LYS A 361 -32.62 -4.54 6.15
C LYS A 361 -32.84 -4.02 7.55
N PHE A 362 -32.04 -3.05 7.98
CA PHE A 362 -32.30 -2.33 9.22
C PHE A 362 -33.54 -1.43 9.07
N LEU A 363 -34.39 -1.45 10.09
CA LEU A 363 -35.52 -0.55 10.23
C LEU A 363 -35.19 0.62 11.14
N THR A 364 -34.48 0.30 12.24
CA THR A 364 -33.93 1.25 13.20
C THR A 364 -32.57 0.71 13.65
N ASP A 365 -31.85 1.47 14.46
CA ASP A 365 -30.55 1.10 15.01
C ASP A 365 -30.58 -0.15 15.89
N SER A 366 -31.76 -0.45 16.44
CA SER A 366 -32.00 -1.58 17.34
C SER A 366 -32.93 -2.63 16.76
N SER A 367 -33.35 -2.48 15.48
CA SER A 367 -34.25 -3.45 14.85
C SER A 367 -33.96 -3.62 13.36
N ALA A 368 -34.02 -4.87 12.90
CA ALA A 368 -33.81 -5.24 11.50
C ALA A 368 -34.76 -6.34 11.05
N ASP A 369 -35.12 -6.29 9.78
CA ASP A 369 -35.81 -7.38 9.07
C ASP A 369 -34.73 -8.30 8.47
N ILE A 370 -34.86 -9.59 8.70
CA ILE A 370 -34.06 -10.63 8.03
C ILE A 370 -35.00 -11.50 7.19
N PHE A 371 -34.59 -11.74 5.96
CA PHE A 371 -35.38 -12.49 4.98
C PHE A 371 -34.74 -13.83 4.70
N VAL A 372 -35.47 -14.88 4.93
CA VAL A 372 -35.07 -16.27 4.71
C VAL A 372 -36.02 -16.96 3.74
N ASP A 373 -35.69 -18.17 3.32
CA ASP A 373 -36.62 -18.99 2.52
C ASP A 373 -37.90 -19.27 3.33
N ASP A 374 -39.02 -19.38 2.64
CA ASP A 374 -40.32 -19.62 3.26
C ASP A 374 -40.33 -20.84 4.20
N SER A 375 -39.66 -21.91 3.79
CA SER A 375 -39.50 -23.14 4.57
C SER A 375 -38.64 -22.97 5.82
N ALA A 376 -37.77 -21.95 5.87
CA ALA A 376 -36.83 -21.72 6.95
C ALA A 376 -37.35 -20.74 8.03
N VAL A 377 -38.43 -20.00 7.77
CA VAL A 377 -38.99 -19.00 8.71
C VAL A 377 -39.30 -19.62 10.08
N GLY A 378 -39.98 -20.77 10.10
CA GLY A 378 -40.30 -21.46 11.34
C GLY A 378 -39.10 -21.93 12.13
N SER A 379 -38.06 -22.43 11.45
CA SER A 379 -36.82 -22.89 12.07
C SER A 379 -35.99 -21.72 12.61
N MET A 380 -35.98 -20.56 11.93
CA MET A 380 -35.30 -19.36 12.35
C MET A 380 -35.90 -18.72 13.60
N VAL A 381 -37.23 -18.77 13.73
CA VAL A 381 -37.96 -18.28 14.93
C VAL A 381 -37.81 -19.27 16.06
N GLY A 382 -37.90 -20.56 15.79
CA GLY A 382 -37.86 -21.63 16.76
C GLY A 382 -39.11 -21.79 17.62
N PRO A 383 -39.25 -22.88 18.40
CA PRO A 383 -40.39 -23.11 19.27
C PRO A 383 -40.55 -21.99 20.28
N GLY A 384 -41.76 -21.34 20.29
CA GLY A 384 -42.05 -20.25 21.21
C GLY A 384 -41.17 -19.00 21.05
N GLY A 385 -40.40 -18.90 19.95
CA GLY A 385 -39.51 -17.79 19.67
C GLY A 385 -38.15 -17.86 20.37
N ASP A 386 -37.75 -19.03 20.86
CA ASP A 386 -36.49 -19.17 21.63
C ASP A 386 -35.25 -19.00 20.76
N ALA A 387 -35.26 -19.50 19.53
CA ALA A 387 -34.10 -19.41 18.64
C ALA A 387 -33.82 -17.96 18.25
N ILE A 388 -34.85 -17.20 17.92
CA ILE A 388 -34.68 -15.79 17.56
C ILE A 388 -34.25 -14.95 18.78
N ARG A 389 -34.77 -15.21 19.97
CA ARG A 389 -34.34 -14.51 21.20
C ARG A 389 -32.86 -14.77 21.52
N GLN A 390 -32.41 -15.99 21.31
CA GLN A 390 -30.99 -16.31 21.48
C GLN A 390 -30.15 -15.59 20.44
N LEU A 391 -30.55 -15.59 19.18
CA LEU A 391 -29.87 -14.88 18.10
C LEU A 391 -29.80 -13.35 18.37
N GLU A 392 -30.89 -12.74 18.82
CA GLU A 392 -30.94 -11.32 19.20
C GLU A 392 -29.94 -11.01 20.34
N LYS A 393 -29.80 -11.92 21.29
CA LYS A 393 -28.84 -11.78 22.40
C LYS A 393 -27.39 -11.90 21.92
N ASP A 394 -27.12 -12.87 21.04
CA ASP A 394 -25.78 -13.12 20.51
C ASP A 394 -25.33 -11.99 19.55
N MET A 395 -26.29 -11.32 18.92
CA MET A 395 -26.06 -10.17 18.02
C MET A 395 -26.15 -8.80 18.69
N GLY A 396 -25.94 -8.73 20.01
CA GLY A 396 -25.88 -7.46 20.73
C GLY A 396 -27.20 -6.79 21.01
N LYS A 397 -28.29 -7.57 21.15
CA LYS A 397 -29.67 -7.14 21.46
C LYS A 397 -30.38 -6.35 20.35
N ILE A 398 -30.01 -6.58 19.10
CA ILE A 398 -30.76 -6.10 17.95
C ILE A 398 -32.04 -6.92 17.85
N LYS A 399 -33.20 -6.25 17.82
CA LYS A 399 -34.49 -6.89 17.60
C LYS A 399 -34.64 -7.34 16.15
N LEU A 400 -34.89 -8.63 15.94
CA LEU A 400 -34.95 -9.22 14.61
C LEU A 400 -36.38 -9.61 14.25
N ASN A 401 -36.87 -9.13 13.10
CA ASN A 401 -38.11 -9.59 12.51
C ASN A 401 -37.77 -10.58 11.37
N VAL A 402 -38.14 -11.84 11.54
CA VAL A 402 -37.95 -12.86 10.52
C VAL A 402 -39.10 -12.78 9.51
N LYS A 403 -38.76 -12.62 8.26
CA LYS A 403 -39.72 -12.53 7.14
C LYS A 403 -39.36 -13.52 6.05
N SER A 404 -40.37 -13.90 5.28
CA SER A 404 -40.19 -14.68 4.07
C SER A 404 -39.58 -13.83 2.96
N VAL A 405 -38.72 -14.42 2.14
CA VAL A 405 -38.18 -13.79 0.92
C VAL A 405 -39.33 -13.40 -0.06
N THR A 406 -40.48 -14.05 0.05
CA THR A 406 -41.66 -13.72 -0.76
C THR A 406 -42.27 -12.36 -0.44
N GLU A 407 -41.99 -11.80 0.74
CA GLU A 407 -42.41 -10.47 1.17
C GLU A 407 -41.56 -9.33 0.58
N LEU A 408 -40.39 -9.67 -0.02
CA LEU A 408 -39.57 -8.68 -0.69
C LEU A 408 -40.22 -8.09 -1.93
N PRO A 409 -40.02 -6.79 -2.22
CA PRO A 409 -40.41 -6.19 -3.48
C PRO A 409 -39.87 -6.99 -4.68
N ARG A 410 -40.71 -7.16 -5.72
CA ARG A 410 -40.46 -8.02 -6.88
C ARG A 410 -39.08 -7.78 -7.54
N ALA A 411 -38.59 -6.53 -7.52
CA ALA A 411 -37.29 -6.17 -8.07
C ALA A 411 -36.11 -6.70 -7.23
N LEU A 412 -36.20 -6.61 -5.90
CA LEU A 412 -35.19 -7.12 -4.95
C LEU A 412 -35.21 -8.66 -4.90
N ARG A 413 -36.41 -9.25 -4.88
CA ARG A 413 -36.59 -10.70 -4.90
C ARG A 413 -35.89 -11.35 -6.09
N LYS A 414 -36.04 -10.82 -7.31
CA LYS A 414 -35.31 -11.31 -8.49
C LYS A 414 -33.78 -11.21 -8.37
N LYS A 415 -33.26 -10.17 -7.68
CA LYS A 415 -31.83 -10.03 -7.42
C LYS A 415 -31.32 -11.07 -6.46
N VAL A 416 -32.08 -11.33 -5.39
CA VAL A 416 -31.73 -12.32 -4.35
C VAL A 416 -31.78 -13.73 -4.94
N GLU A 417 -32.84 -14.07 -5.67
CA GLU A 417 -32.98 -15.35 -6.37
C GLU A 417 -31.82 -15.60 -7.35
N LYS A 418 -31.42 -14.58 -8.12
CA LYS A 418 -30.30 -14.70 -9.06
C LYS A 418 -28.95 -14.88 -8.35
N ALA A 419 -28.77 -14.30 -7.17
CA ALA A 419 -27.56 -14.46 -6.37
C ALA A 419 -27.48 -15.85 -5.69
N SER A 420 -28.62 -16.41 -5.27
CA SER A 420 -28.69 -17.75 -4.68
C SER A 420 -28.50 -18.88 -5.71
N TRP A 421 -28.93 -18.67 -6.96
CA TRP A 421 -28.71 -19.65 -8.05
C TRP A 421 -27.24 -19.71 -8.49
N GLY A 422 -26.50 -18.60 -8.40
CA GLY A 422 -25.08 -18.58 -8.74
C GLY A 422 -24.15 -19.33 -7.80
N ALA A 423 -24.57 -19.58 -6.56
CA ALA A 423 -23.78 -20.32 -5.56
C ALA A 423 -23.96 -21.84 -5.68
N GLY A 424 -25.14 -22.31 -6.15
CA GLY A 424 -25.43 -23.74 -6.35
C GLY A 424 -24.88 -24.31 -7.67
N ASP A 425 -24.79 -23.48 -8.72
CA ASP A 425 -24.38 -23.91 -10.07
C ASP A 425 -22.84 -24.13 -10.20
N LEU A 426 -22.01 -23.54 -9.32
CA LEU A 426 -20.57 -23.73 -9.34
C LEU A 426 -20.15 -25.15 -8.89
N ASP A 427 -20.87 -25.76 -7.96
CA ASP A 427 -20.58 -27.12 -7.51
C ASP A 427 -21.15 -28.16 -8.49
N ASP A 428 -22.28 -27.91 -9.14
CA ASP A 428 -22.85 -28.77 -10.20
C ASP A 428 -22.04 -28.66 -11.52
N TRP A 429 -21.50 -27.48 -11.84
CA TRP A 429 -20.58 -27.31 -12.98
C TRP A 429 -19.25 -28.07 -12.75
N ARG A 430 -18.69 -28.04 -11.52
CA ARG A 430 -17.48 -28.81 -11.18
C ARG A 430 -17.72 -30.33 -11.23
N SER A 431 -18.92 -30.80 -10.88
CA SER A 431 -19.27 -32.21 -10.95
C SER A 431 -19.54 -32.69 -12.37
N ARG A 432 -19.99 -31.81 -13.27
CA ARG A 432 -20.23 -32.13 -14.70
C ARG A 432 -18.98 -31.96 -15.57
N SER A 433 -18.11 -31.02 -15.28
CA SER A 433 -16.85 -30.83 -16.03
C SER A 433 -15.81 -31.93 -15.77
N GLY A 434 -15.90 -32.63 -14.63
CA GLY A 434 -15.03 -33.76 -14.31
C GLY A 434 -15.33 -35.08 -15.07
N ARG A 435 -16.44 -35.18 -15.84
CA ARG A 435 -16.86 -36.40 -16.53
C ARG A 435 -16.76 -36.38 -18.06
N GLN A 436 -16.22 -35.35 -18.66
CA GLN A 436 -16.20 -35.21 -20.14
C GLN A 436 -14.82 -35.19 -20.79
N TRP A 437 -13.75 -35.55 -20.05
CA TRP A 437 -12.37 -35.60 -20.58
C TRP A 437 -11.79 -37.04 -20.73
N GLU A 438 -12.59 -38.07 -20.56
CA GLU A 438 -12.22 -39.45 -20.98
C GLU A 438 -13.10 -39.89 -22.16
N HIS A 439 -12.51 -40.07 -23.30
CA HIS A 439 -12.97 -40.62 -24.58
C HIS A 439 -13.22 -39.62 -25.70
N THR A 440 -12.15 -39.24 -26.39
CA THR A 440 -12.09 -39.24 -27.87
C THR A 440 -10.63 -39.30 -28.35
N GLY A 441 -9.98 -40.44 -28.07
CA GLY A 441 -8.82 -40.87 -28.84
C GLY A 441 -9.29 -41.66 -30.04
N LYS A 442 -9.61 -41.02 -31.15
CA LYS A 442 -9.77 -41.71 -32.45
C LYS A 442 -8.68 -41.32 -33.43
N LYS A 443 -7.80 -42.31 -33.67
CA LYS A 443 -6.85 -42.45 -34.76
C LYS A 443 -7.43 -41.95 -36.07
N ARG A 444 -6.74 -41.07 -36.79
CA ARG A 444 -6.85 -40.96 -38.23
C ARG A 444 -5.59 -41.50 -38.88
N LYS A 445 -5.73 -42.68 -39.49
CA LYS A 445 -4.83 -43.30 -40.44
C LYS A 445 -4.84 -42.54 -41.76
N GLY A 446 -3.71 -42.66 -42.43
CA GLY A 446 -3.31 -42.00 -43.65
C GLY A 446 -4.17 -42.17 -44.87
N GLY A 447 -3.85 -41.35 -45.85
CA GLY A 447 -4.35 -41.35 -47.21
C GLY A 447 -3.41 -40.52 -48.09
N ARG A 448 -2.42 -41.19 -48.66
CA ARG A 448 -1.56 -40.75 -49.78
C ARG A 448 -2.34 -40.69 -51.10
N LYS A 449 -2.15 -39.64 -51.89
CA LYS A 449 -2.14 -39.57 -53.39
C LYS A 449 -2.20 -38.06 -53.71
N GLY A 450 -1.28 -37.40 -54.38
CA GLY A 450 -0.63 -37.77 -55.65
C GLY A 450 -1.25 -37.00 -56.81
N LYS A 451 -0.55 -35.94 -57.30
CA LYS A 451 -0.34 -35.55 -58.70
C LYS A 451 -0.20 -34.04 -58.88
N ARG A 452 1.01 -33.58 -59.23
CA ARG A 452 1.39 -33.10 -60.60
C ARG A 452 0.62 -31.85 -61.10
N GLY A 453 1.40 -30.78 -61.36
CA GLY A 453 1.33 -30.07 -62.63
C GLY A 453 1.55 -28.55 -62.51
N ARG A 454 2.74 -28.13 -62.91
CA ARG A 454 3.08 -27.03 -63.85
C ARG A 454 2.23 -25.76 -63.77
N ARG A 455 2.76 -24.59 -63.47
CA ARG A 455 3.70 -23.73 -64.25
C ARG A 455 4.32 -22.72 -63.26
#